data_ddb71c572db98c817843986bb0649172
#
_entry.id   ddb71c572db98c817843986bb0649172
#
_cell.length_a   1.000
_cell.length_b   1.000
_cell.length_c   1.000
_cell.angle_alpha   90.00
_cell.angle_beta   90.00
_cell.angle_gamma   90.00
#
_symmetry.space_group_name_H-M   'P 1'
#
loop_
_entity.id
_entity.type
_entity.pdbx_description
1 polymer ?
#
loop_
_entity_poly.entity_id
_entity_poly.type
_entity_poly.pdbx_seq_one_letter_code
_entity_poly.pdbx_strand_id
1 'polypeptide(L)'
;MSKSNNLLVWLGTFLQQSEVRGKNSQQCLTSQIETDTTMHTMAFPWQQSERDRLPYDRQTMLEQSLEAWRVNPLARRIVSLTTQYVVGNGIAIHCRDTQATQVMQAFWKHPLNRMDVRIFEFCDELTRTGNLFLLLTTDEGGNSYIRAYPTTSIESITAQVNDLEQPLAFTLKATAENMNPTPIAAFDALNDEPSQPVMLHYSINRPVGAQWGESDLAPLLRWLSRYANWLEDRARLNRFRNAFLYVIKSRFASEADRYARQQHLNTNPPSPGAILVTDQSEEWSVLNPQLESQDAGEDGLALKKMIASGAGVPLHFLAEPESATRTTAEAAGGPTYRFYEQRQRYFLWLLEDILRVVLRRKALFTSSLDPQVSFHLQGADISVRDNISLSRAAANVLPLLVELRNRQLIDDAEMLRLAYRFAGEQVTQ
;
A
#
# COMPACT_ATOMS: atom_id res chain seq x y z
N MET A 1 -45.33 -2.49 54.29
CA MET A 1 -45.40 -2.96 52.89
C MET A 1 -44.73 -1.95 51.94
N SER A 2 -43.46 -1.61 52.12
CA SER A 2 -42.80 -0.62 51.23
C SER A 2 -41.33 -0.94 50.90
N LYS A 3 -40.82 -2.11 51.24
CA LYS A 3 -39.41 -2.46 50.91
C LYS A 3 -39.26 -3.52 49.80
N SER A 4 -40.38 -4.12 49.34
CA SER A 4 -40.35 -5.18 48.31
C SER A 4 -40.31 -4.64 46.88
N ASN A 5 -40.86 -3.43 46.62
CA ASN A 5 -40.91 -2.86 45.26
C ASN A 5 -39.59 -2.30 44.75
N ASN A 6 -38.69 -1.87 45.64
CA ASN A 6 -37.43 -1.28 45.22
C ASN A 6 -36.39 -2.35 44.73
N LEU A 7 -36.54 -3.58 45.24
CA LEU A 7 -35.65 -4.68 44.84
C LEU A 7 -35.96 -5.22 43.44
N LEU A 8 -37.25 -5.26 43.09
CA LEU A 8 -37.70 -5.69 41.76
C LEU A 8 -37.37 -4.62 40.68
N VAL A 9 -37.46 -3.36 41.02
CA VAL A 9 -37.04 -2.27 40.09
C VAL A 9 -35.53 -2.26 39.91
N TRP A 10 -34.75 -2.51 41.00
CA TRP A 10 -33.28 -2.59 40.91
C TRP A 10 -32.82 -3.81 40.12
N LEU A 11 -33.46 -4.98 40.33
CA LEU A 11 -33.19 -6.16 39.52
C LEU A 11 -33.58 -6.01 38.07
N GLY A 12 -34.69 -5.32 37.77
CA GLY A 12 -35.09 -5.01 36.41
C GLY A 12 -34.09 -4.10 35.67
N THR A 13 -33.58 -3.05 36.32
CA THR A 13 -32.55 -2.19 35.79
C THR A 13 -31.19 -2.90 35.67
N PHE A 14 -30.85 -3.79 36.58
CA PHE A 14 -29.62 -4.57 36.51
C PHE A 14 -29.65 -5.60 35.36
N LEU A 15 -30.80 -6.27 35.16
CA LEU A 15 -31.01 -7.20 34.05
C LEU A 15 -31.03 -6.45 32.69
N GLN A 16 -31.64 -5.27 32.60
CA GLN A 16 -31.56 -4.45 31.38
C GLN A 16 -30.15 -3.94 31.10
N GLN A 17 -29.37 -3.56 32.12
CA GLN A 17 -27.96 -3.18 31.94
C GLN A 17 -27.08 -4.38 31.58
N SER A 18 -27.40 -5.59 32.10
CA SER A 18 -26.67 -6.82 31.72
C SER A 18 -27.01 -7.25 30.27
N GLU A 19 -28.28 -7.08 29.83
CA GLU A 19 -28.68 -7.36 28.45
C GLU A 19 -28.06 -6.35 27.44
N VAL A 20 -27.98 -5.06 27.81
CA VAL A 20 -27.33 -4.03 26.96
C VAL A 20 -25.81 -4.25 26.93
N ARG A 21 -25.18 -4.64 28.07
CA ARG A 21 -23.76 -5.03 28.07
C ARG A 21 -23.54 -6.36 27.34
N GLY A 22 -24.45 -7.31 27.46
CA GLY A 22 -24.39 -8.58 26.73
C GLY A 22 -24.53 -8.41 25.23
N LYS A 23 -25.44 -7.53 24.78
CA LYS A 23 -25.59 -7.23 23.33
C LYS A 23 -24.39 -6.47 22.77
N ASN A 24 -23.84 -5.50 23.50
CA ASN A 24 -22.62 -4.80 23.06
C ASN A 24 -21.36 -5.67 23.15
N SER A 25 -21.27 -6.55 24.15
CA SER A 25 -20.16 -7.52 24.23
C SER A 25 -20.30 -8.66 23.20
N GLN A 26 -21.52 -9.08 22.86
CA GLN A 26 -21.73 -10.03 21.77
C GLN A 26 -21.46 -9.39 20.38
N GLN A 27 -21.84 -8.14 20.14
CA GLN A 27 -21.47 -7.45 18.91
C GLN A 27 -19.95 -7.21 18.80
N CYS A 28 -19.29 -6.90 19.91
CA CYS A 28 -17.82 -6.77 19.95
C CYS A 28 -17.12 -8.12 19.83
N LEU A 29 -17.65 -9.19 20.42
CA LEU A 29 -17.14 -10.56 20.31
C LEU A 29 -17.42 -11.17 18.92
N THR A 30 -18.57 -10.90 18.31
CA THR A 30 -18.88 -11.39 16.96
C THR A 30 -18.05 -10.69 15.88
N SER A 31 -17.64 -9.43 16.09
CA SER A 31 -16.68 -8.76 15.19
C SER A 31 -15.24 -9.23 15.38
N GLN A 32 -14.89 -9.81 16.56
CA GLN A 32 -13.56 -10.32 16.86
C GLN A 32 -13.40 -11.84 16.65
N ILE A 33 -14.49 -12.59 16.60
CA ILE A 33 -14.52 -14.02 16.29
C ILE A 33 -15.25 -14.20 14.95
N GLU A 34 -14.80 -13.47 13.93
CA GLU A 34 -15.02 -13.94 12.57
C GLU A 34 -14.01 -15.05 12.28
N THR A 35 -14.19 -16.18 12.98
CA THR A 35 -13.61 -17.42 12.50
C THR A 35 -14.25 -17.74 11.16
N ASP A 36 -13.44 -18.08 10.18
CA ASP A 36 -13.82 -18.58 8.86
C ASP A 36 -14.66 -19.89 8.91
N THR A 37 -15.45 -20.09 9.94
CA THR A 37 -16.29 -21.27 10.17
C THR A 37 -17.67 -21.18 9.56
N THR A 38 -17.87 -20.40 8.50
CA THR A 38 -18.95 -20.70 7.57
C THR A 38 -18.47 -21.69 6.52
N MET A 39 -18.27 -22.89 6.99
CA MET A 39 -18.23 -24.07 6.15
C MET A 39 -19.58 -24.26 5.45
N HIS A 40 -19.50 -24.25 4.12
CA HIS A 40 -20.27 -25.11 3.25
C HIS A 40 -21.77 -24.94 3.19
N THR A 41 -22.21 -23.94 2.50
CA THR A 41 -23.18 -24.21 1.47
C THR A 41 -22.40 -24.67 0.24
N MET A 42 -22.65 -25.87 -0.23
CA MET A 42 -22.21 -26.40 -1.53
C MET A 42 -22.85 -25.58 -2.65
N ALA A 43 -22.41 -24.36 -2.80
CA ALA A 43 -22.78 -23.48 -3.88
C ALA A 43 -21.49 -23.14 -4.62
N PHE A 44 -21.38 -23.63 -5.80
CA PHE A 44 -20.38 -23.37 -6.85
C PHE A 44 -19.02 -22.83 -6.37
N PRO A 45 -17.89 -23.39 -6.80
CA PRO A 45 -16.54 -23.04 -6.33
C PRO A 45 -16.13 -21.57 -6.59
N TRP A 46 -16.99 -20.78 -7.23
CA TRP A 46 -16.81 -19.37 -7.57
C TRP A 46 -17.65 -18.40 -6.73
N GLN A 47 -18.55 -18.91 -5.87
CA GLN A 47 -19.20 -18.03 -4.88
C GLN A 47 -18.23 -17.82 -3.73
N GLN A 48 -17.48 -16.74 -3.84
CA GLN A 48 -16.82 -16.15 -2.68
C GLN A 48 -17.87 -16.02 -1.56
N SER A 49 -17.51 -16.41 -0.32
CA SER A 49 -18.38 -16.20 0.83
C SER A 49 -18.84 -14.73 0.83
N GLU A 50 -20.06 -14.45 1.27
CA GLU A 50 -20.55 -13.07 1.38
C GLU A 50 -19.59 -12.17 2.17
N ARG A 51 -18.75 -12.78 3.03
CA ARG A 51 -17.65 -12.13 3.74
C ARG A 51 -16.49 -11.70 2.84
N ASP A 52 -16.31 -12.32 1.68
CA ASP A 52 -15.32 -11.93 0.68
C ASP A 52 -15.89 -10.95 -0.35
N ARG A 53 -17.21 -10.74 -0.36
CA ARG A 53 -17.89 -9.70 -1.10
C ARG A 53 -18.02 -8.46 -0.21
N LEU A 54 -16.96 -7.68 -0.11
CA LEU A 54 -17.14 -6.30 0.33
C LEU A 54 -17.86 -5.57 -0.81
N PRO A 55 -19.03 -4.93 -0.56
CA PRO A 55 -19.58 -4.03 -1.56
C PRO A 55 -18.49 -3.01 -1.88
N TYR A 56 -18.16 -2.88 -3.16
CA TYR A 56 -17.16 -1.90 -3.59
C TYR A 56 -17.71 -0.51 -3.29
N ASP A 57 -17.26 0.04 -2.21
CA ASP A 57 -17.42 1.45 -1.89
C ASP A 57 -16.04 2.13 -2.00
N ARG A 58 -15.87 2.94 -3.03
CA ARG A 58 -14.64 3.67 -3.31
C ARG A 58 -14.13 4.47 -2.11
N GLN A 59 -15.04 5.16 -1.43
CA GLN A 59 -14.65 6.02 -0.32
C GLN A 59 -14.10 5.20 0.86
N THR A 60 -14.79 4.15 1.23
CA THR A 60 -14.36 3.21 2.29
C THR A 60 -13.04 2.55 1.93
N MET A 61 -12.87 2.07 0.69
CA MET A 61 -11.63 1.45 0.24
C MET A 61 -10.45 2.42 0.28
N LEU A 62 -10.67 3.67 -0.10
CA LEU A 62 -9.66 4.72 -0.05
C LEU A 62 -9.24 5.04 1.39
N GLU A 63 -10.20 5.20 2.29
CA GLU A 63 -9.95 5.48 3.71
C GLU A 63 -9.21 4.32 4.38
N GLN A 64 -9.63 3.08 4.13
CA GLN A 64 -8.96 1.89 4.65
C GLN A 64 -7.54 1.73 4.10
N SER A 65 -7.30 2.05 2.82
CA SER A 65 -5.96 2.02 2.24
C SER A 65 -5.02 3.03 2.88
N LEU A 66 -5.51 4.25 3.14
CA LEU A 66 -4.75 5.28 3.83
C LEU A 66 -4.48 4.93 5.29
N GLU A 67 -5.46 4.35 5.99
CA GLU A 67 -5.30 3.88 7.35
C GLU A 67 -4.29 2.73 7.40
N ALA A 68 -4.42 1.73 6.53
CA ALA A 68 -3.47 0.63 6.45
C ALA A 68 -2.03 1.12 6.20
N TRP A 69 -1.84 2.09 5.31
CA TRP A 69 -0.52 2.69 5.08
C TRP A 69 0.04 3.38 6.32
N ARG A 70 -0.81 4.00 7.15
CA ARG A 70 -0.39 4.70 8.39
C ARG A 70 0.00 3.75 9.50
N VAL A 71 -0.79 2.70 9.71
CA VAL A 71 -0.69 1.84 10.90
C VAL A 71 -0.06 0.47 10.65
N ASN A 72 -0.12 -0.07 9.43
CA ASN A 72 0.38 -1.40 9.13
C ASN A 72 1.77 -1.34 8.49
N PRO A 73 2.81 -1.93 9.13
CA PRO A 73 4.19 -1.89 8.63
C PRO A 73 4.36 -2.53 7.24
N LEU A 74 3.64 -3.61 6.94
CA LEU A 74 3.71 -4.29 5.65
C LEU A 74 3.09 -3.43 4.54
N ALA A 75 1.93 -2.81 4.78
CA ALA A 75 1.31 -1.90 3.84
C ALA A 75 2.24 -0.71 3.52
N ARG A 76 2.84 -0.13 4.55
CA ARG A 76 3.83 0.95 4.37
C ARG A 76 5.05 0.48 3.59
N ARG A 77 5.54 -0.73 3.86
CA ARG A 77 6.69 -1.32 3.14
C ARG A 77 6.39 -1.52 1.66
N ILE A 78 5.20 -2.01 1.31
CA ILE A 78 4.76 -2.22 -0.08
C ILE A 78 4.78 -0.90 -0.86
N VAL A 79 4.18 0.16 -0.32
CA VAL A 79 4.18 1.49 -0.95
C VAL A 79 5.61 2.01 -1.11
N SER A 80 6.43 1.95 -0.05
CA SER A 80 7.80 2.45 -0.10
C SER A 80 8.69 1.66 -1.06
N LEU A 81 8.49 0.35 -1.21
CA LEU A 81 9.19 -0.46 -2.21
C LEU A 81 8.88 0.01 -3.63
N THR A 82 7.60 0.25 -3.94
CA THR A 82 7.21 0.76 -5.25
C THR A 82 7.92 2.06 -5.56
N THR A 83 7.92 3.02 -4.64
CA THR A 83 8.60 4.30 -4.83
C THR A 83 10.12 4.15 -4.94
N GLN A 84 10.74 3.26 -4.15
CA GLN A 84 12.17 2.97 -4.24
C GLN A 84 12.58 2.41 -5.60
N TYR A 85 11.77 1.55 -6.20
CA TYR A 85 12.07 0.99 -7.52
C TYR A 85 11.68 1.93 -8.66
N VAL A 86 10.52 2.59 -8.58
CA VAL A 86 10.00 3.44 -9.66
C VAL A 86 10.76 4.75 -9.79
N VAL A 87 11.03 5.43 -8.68
CA VAL A 87 11.72 6.73 -8.66
C VAL A 87 13.22 6.54 -8.44
N GLY A 88 13.60 5.61 -7.58
CA GLY A 88 15.01 5.30 -7.29
C GLY A 88 15.79 6.53 -6.83
N ASN A 89 16.88 6.84 -7.53
CA ASN A 89 17.76 7.98 -7.23
C ASN A 89 17.27 9.30 -7.87
N GLY A 90 16.08 9.31 -8.50
CA GLY A 90 15.53 10.45 -9.19
C GLY A 90 15.35 10.22 -10.69
N ILE A 91 14.90 11.26 -11.38
CA ILE A 91 14.54 11.20 -12.79
C ILE A 91 15.30 12.29 -13.53
N ALA A 92 15.98 11.93 -14.63
CA ALA A 92 16.71 12.84 -15.48
C ALA A 92 15.86 13.25 -16.68
N ILE A 93 15.98 14.53 -17.10
CA ILE A 93 15.29 15.09 -18.25
C ILE A 93 16.31 15.21 -19.40
N HIS A 94 16.04 14.56 -20.52
CA HIS A 94 16.86 14.61 -21.72
C HIS A 94 16.10 15.30 -22.84
N CYS A 95 16.62 16.43 -23.28
CA CYS A 95 16.08 17.22 -24.40
C CYS A 95 17.24 17.84 -25.21
N ARG A 96 17.10 17.88 -26.55
CA ARG A 96 18.10 18.49 -27.40
C ARG A 96 17.92 20.02 -27.55
N ASP A 97 16.70 20.48 -27.35
CA ASP A 97 16.40 21.91 -27.41
C ASP A 97 16.80 22.62 -26.14
N THR A 98 17.66 23.62 -26.24
CA THR A 98 18.18 24.34 -25.06
C THR A 98 17.11 25.19 -24.39
N GLN A 99 16.18 25.76 -25.15
CA GLN A 99 15.16 26.65 -24.63
C GLN A 99 14.09 25.86 -23.88
N ALA A 100 13.65 24.74 -24.46
CA ALA A 100 12.73 23.82 -23.79
C ALA A 100 13.36 23.21 -22.52
N THR A 101 14.65 22.87 -22.58
CA THR A 101 15.40 22.38 -21.41
C THR A 101 15.39 23.38 -20.27
N GLN A 102 15.64 24.67 -20.57
CA GLN A 102 15.61 25.72 -19.54
C GLN A 102 14.21 25.86 -18.90
N VAL A 103 13.17 25.85 -19.73
CA VAL A 103 11.77 25.92 -19.21
C VAL A 103 11.43 24.74 -18.32
N MET A 104 11.74 23.53 -18.77
CA MET A 104 11.48 22.31 -17.99
C MET A 104 12.27 22.30 -16.67
N GLN A 105 13.56 22.69 -16.71
CA GLN A 105 14.38 22.78 -15.49
C GLN A 105 13.92 23.90 -14.55
N ALA A 106 13.49 25.04 -15.09
CA ALA A 106 12.93 26.13 -14.30
C ALA A 106 11.65 25.67 -13.56
N PHE A 107 10.75 24.97 -14.25
CA PHE A 107 9.56 24.37 -13.63
C PHE A 107 9.95 23.34 -12.57
N TRP A 108 10.87 22.43 -12.90
CA TRP A 108 11.27 21.31 -12.04
C TRP A 108 11.89 21.79 -10.72
N LYS A 109 12.81 22.74 -10.80
CA LYS A 109 13.57 23.26 -9.66
C LYS A 109 12.88 24.42 -8.93
N HIS A 110 11.74 24.90 -9.44
CA HIS A 110 11.05 26.03 -8.84
C HIS A 110 10.71 25.77 -7.36
N PRO A 111 10.98 26.71 -6.43
CA PRO A 111 10.75 26.50 -4.99
C PRO A 111 9.32 26.13 -4.61
N LEU A 112 8.33 26.56 -5.41
CA LEU A 112 6.93 26.21 -5.22
C LEU A 112 6.59 24.82 -5.79
N ASN A 113 7.29 24.33 -6.79
CA ASN A 113 7.05 23.01 -7.40
C ASN A 113 7.86 21.91 -6.72
N ARG A 114 9.15 22.13 -6.43
CA ARG A 114 10.06 21.19 -5.77
C ARG A 114 9.93 19.76 -6.31
N MET A 115 9.96 19.60 -7.62
CA MET A 115 9.68 18.31 -8.26
C MET A 115 10.67 17.22 -7.83
N ASP A 116 11.93 17.58 -7.56
CA ASP A 116 12.96 16.65 -7.10
C ASP A 116 12.53 15.87 -5.83
N VAL A 117 11.67 16.44 -4.99
CA VAL A 117 11.16 15.81 -3.78
C VAL A 117 9.74 15.28 -3.98
N ARG A 118 8.90 16.04 -4.70
CA ARG A 118 7.48 15.71 -4.82
C ARG A 118 7.18 14.50 -5.69
N ILE A 119 8.09 14.14 -6.59
CA ILE A 119 7.94 12.91 -7.40
C ILE A 119 7.82 11.66 -6.52
N PHE A 120 8.48 11.63 -5.35
CA PHE A 120 8.34 10.53 -4.38
C PHE A 120 6.93 10.54 -3.76
N GLU A 121 6.44 11.72 -3.38
CA GLU A 121 5.08 11.88 -2.83
C GLU A 121 4.01 11.50 -3.87
N PHE A 122 4.22 11.83 -5.15
CA PHE A 122 3.31 11.49 -6.24
C PHE A 122 3.25 9.98 -6.49
N CYS A 123 4.41 9.31 -6.45
CA CYS A 123 4.48 7.87 -6.59
C CYS A 123 3.81 7.16 -5.40
N ASP A 124 4.06 7.63 -4.17
CA ASP A 124 3.41 7.12 -2.96
C ASP A 124 1.88 7.31 -3.03
N GLU A 125 1.41 8.51 -3.42
CA GLU A 125 -0.04 8.79 -3.52
C GLU A 125 -0.69 7.90 -4.56
N LEU A 126 -0.09 7.78 -5.74
CA LEU A 126 -0.59 6.94 -6.81
C LEU A 126 -0.69 5.46 -6.37
N THR A 127 0.31 4.96 -5.64
CA THR A 127 0.34 3.58 -5.15
C THR A 127 -0.72 3.34 -4.06
N ARG A 128 -0.83 4.25 -3.08
CA ARG A 128 -1.74 4.05 -1.93
C ARG A 128 -3.20 4.40 -2.21
N THR A 129 -3.50 5.22 -3.23
CA THR A 129 -4.88 5.64 -3.55
C THR A 129 -5.34 5.20 -4.94
N GLY A 130 -4.43 4.80 -5.81
CA GLY A 130 -4.71 4.50 -7.21
C GLY A 130 -4.90 5.71 -8.10
N ASN A 131 -4.87 6.93 -7.54
CA ASN A 131 -5.17 8.17 -8.25
C ASN A 131 -4.20 9.27 -7.84
N LEU A 132 -3.91 10.17 -8.77
CA LEU A 132 -3.12 11.37 -8.54
C LEU A 132 -3.80 12.55 -9.20
N PHE A 133 -4.23 13.53 -8.40
CA PHE A 133 -4.87 14.76 -8.85
C PHE A 133 -3.92 15.93 -8.66
N LEU A 134 -3.62 16.62 -9.74
CA LEU A 134 -2.65 17.72 -9.79
C LEU A 134 -3.30 18.97 -10.36
N LEU A 135 -3.46 19.99 -9.53
CA LEU A 135 -3.88 21.31 -9.98
C LEU A 135 -2.68 22.03 -10.59
N LEU A 136 -2.83 22.47 -11.83
CA LEU A 136 -1.87 23.29 -12.55
C LEU A 136 -2.40 24.71 -12.69
N THR A 137 -1.63 25.68 -12.26
CA THR A 137 -1.90 27.12 -12.42
C THR A 137 -0.76 27.75 -13.18
N THR A 138 -1.03 28.81 -13.95
CA THR A 138 -0.02 29.51 -14.74
C THR A 138 -0.08 31.01 -14.45
N ASP A 139 1.06 31.64 -14.26
CA ASP A 139 1.15 33.08 -14.04
C ASP A 139 1.13 33.90 -15.38
N GLU A 140 1.10 35.21 -15.24
CA GLU A 140 1.12 36.13 -16.39
C GLU A 140 2.41 36.02 -17.23
N GLY A 141 3.47 35.47 -16.67
CA GLY A 141 4.73 35.21 -17.38
C GLY A 141 4.77 33.85 -18.07
N GLY A 142 3.69 33.04 -17.96
CA GLY A 142 3.60 31.71 -18.53
C GLY A 142 4.32 30.64 -17.71
N ASN A 143 4.72 30.92 -16.45
CA ASN A 143 5.33 29.93 -15.61
C ASN A 143 4.23 29.13 -14.90
N SER A 144 4.35 27.82 -14.91
CA SER A 144 3.34 26.93 -14.35
C SER A 144 3.73 26.44 -12.95
N TYR A 145 2.72 26.29 -12.11
CA TYR A 145 2.85 25.82 -10.74
C TYR A 145 1.91 24.65 -10.51
N ILE A 146 2.40 23.61 -9.80
CA ILE A 146 1.66 22.39 -9.58
C ILE A 146 1.36 22.17 -8.10
N ARG A 147 0.14 21.69 -7.77
CA ARG A 147 -0.31 21.33 -6.44
C ARG A 147 -1.02 19.99 -6.48
N ALA A 148 -0.61 19.06 -5.62
CA ALA A 148 -1.35 17.82 -5.45
C ALA A 148 -2.57 18.03 -4.56
N TYR A 149 -3.69 17.47 -4.99
CA TYR A 149 -4.91 17.38 -4.20
C TYR A 149 -5.07 15.98 -3.65
N PRO A 150 -5.39 15.83 -2.36
CA PRO A 150 -5.68 14.52 -1.80
C PRO A 150 -6.84 13.86 -2.55
N THR A 151 -6.70 12.61 -2.91
CA THR A 151 -7.77 11.84 -3.58
C THR A 151 -9.06 11.83 -2.77
N THR A 152 -8.95 11.87 -1.43
CA THR A 152 -10.10 11.95 -0.51
C THR A 152 -10.89 13.24 -0.63
N SER A 153 -10.30 14.31 -1.15
CA SER A 153 -10.94 15.62 -1.32
C SER A 153 -11.75 15.73 -2.61
N ILE A 154 -11.62 14.77 -3.53
CA ILE A 154 -12.37 14.76 -4.77
C ILE A 154 -13.67 13.99 -4.57
N GLU A 155 -14.79 14.64 -4.87
CA GLU A 155 -16.11 14.05 -4.75
C GLU A 155 -16.49 13.27 -6.00
N SER A 156 -16.39 13.92 -7.18
CA SER A 156 -16.80 13.34 -8.44
C SER A 156 -15.94 13.80 -9.62
N ILE A 157 -15.94 12.99 -10.65
CA ILE A 157 -15.36 13.26 -11.97
C ILE A 157 -16.50 13.34 -12.94
N THR A 158 -16.63 14.48 -13.62
CA THR A 158 -17.62 14.67 -14.70
C THR A 158 -16.91 14.39 -16.01
N ALA A 159 -17.40 13.41 -16.77
CA ALA A 159 -16.87 13.08 -18.09
C ALA A 159 -17.80 13.57 -19.20
N GLN A 160 -17.30 13.54 -20.44
CA GLN A 160 -18.07 13.88 -21.61
C GLN A 160 -19.22 12.88 -21.82
N VAL A 161 -20.32 13.37 -22.36
CA VAL A 161 -21.45 12.51 -22.69
C VAL A 161 -21.03 11.47 -23.73
N ASN A 162 -21.23 10.20 -23.41
CA ASN A 162 -20.83 9.03 -24.22
C ASN A 162 -19.30 8.78 -24.31
N ASP A 163 -18.47 9.50 -23.55
CA ASP A 163 -17.05 9.23 -23.43
C ASP A 163 -16.60 9.36 -21.98
N LEU A 164 -16.55 8.22 -21.28
CA LEU A 164 -16.13 8.16 -19.88
C LEU A 164 -14.63 8.38 -19.69
N GLU A 165 -13.85 8.26 -20.75
CA GLU A 165 -12.38 8.41 -20.70
C GLU A 165 -11.93 9.85 -20.83
N GLN A 166 -12.82 10.75 -21.29
CA GLN A 166 -12.55 12.19 -21.37
C GLN A 166 -13.17 12.93 -20.18
N PRO A 167 -12.41 13.25 -19.11
CA PRO A 167 -12.90 14.06 -18.02
C PRO A 167 -13.09 15.50 -18.48
N LEU A 168 -14.17 16.13 -18.03
CA LEU A 168 -14.47 17.56 -18.28
C LEU A 168 -14.16 18.41 -17.06
N ALA A 169 -14.50 17.92 -15.85
CA ALA A 169 -14.31 18.66 -14.61
C ALA A 169 -14.24 17.73 -13.40
N PHE A 170 -13.63 18.24 -12.37
CA PHE A 170 -13.47 17.59 -11.07
C PHE A 170 -14.12 18.43 -9.99
N THR A 171 -15.04 17.82 -9.23
CA THR A 171 -15.73 18.47 -8.12
C THR A 171 -15.05 18.11 -6.81
N LEU A 172 -14.69 19.11 -6.03
CA LEU A 172 -14.16 18.92 -4.68
C LEU A 172 -15.31 18.65 -3.71
N LYS A 173 -15.00 17.94 -2.61
CA LYS A 173 -15.95 17.79 -1.51
C LYS A 173 -16.23 19.14 -0.84
N ALA A 174 -17.46 19.37 -0.46
CA ALA A 174 -17.84 20.52 0.32
C ALA A 174 -17.13 20.47 1.69
N THR A 175 -16.64 21.63 2.13
CA THR A 175 -16.04 21.83 3.45
C THR A 175 -16.80 22.92 4.20
N ALA A 176 -16.59 23.03 5.52
CA ALA A 176 -17.22 24.09 6.31
C ALA A 176 -16.89 25.51 5.80
N GLU A 177 -15.73 25.67 5.18
CA GLU A 177 -15.26 26.94 4.62
C GLU A 177 -15.75 27.16 3.19
N ASN A 178 -16.06 26.11 2.45
CA ASN A 178 -16.53 26.16 1.07
C ASN A 178 -17.66 25.11 0.86
N MET A 179 -18.89 25.56 1.09
CA MET A 179 -20.09 24.71 1.02
C MET A 179 -20.46 24.31 -0.43
N ASN A 180 -20.07 25.10 -1.42
CA ASN A 180 -20.36 24.86 -2.84
C ASN A 180 -19.08 25.08 -3.66
N PRO A 181 -18.15 24.13 -3.66
CA PRO A 181 -16.90 24.27 -4.40
C PRO A 181 -17.19 24.31 -5.90
N THR A 182 -16.56 25.28 -6.58
CA THR A 182 -16.64 25.37 -8.05
C THR A 182 -15.88 24.18 -8.65
N PRO A 183 -16.47 23.47 -9.62
CA PRO A 183 -15.76 22.42 -10.34
C PRO A 183 -14.51 22.96 -11.01
N ILE A 184 -13.42 22.21 -10.92
CA ILE A 184 -12.14 22.55 -11.58
C ILE A 184 -12.13 21.85 -12.94
N ALA A 185 -11.87 22.61 -14.00
CA ALA A 185 -11.82 22.07 -15.36
C ALA A 185 -10.70 21.02 -15.49
N ALA A 186 -10.94 19.95 -16.21
CA ALA A 186 -9.89 19.05 -16.67
C ALA A 186 -9.04 19.74 -17.73
N PHE A 187 -7.79 19.37 -17.83
CA PHE A 187 -6.93 19.87 -18.92
C PHE A 187 -7.44 19.33 -20.26
N ASP A 188 -7.72 20.23 -21.19
CA ASP A 188 -8.04 19.93 -22.59
C ASP A 188 -7.01 20.60 -23.48
N ALA A 189 -6.26 19.81 -24.22
CA ALA A 189 -5.22 20.32 -25.13
C ALA A 189 -5.74 21.19 -26.27
N LEU A 190 -7.03 21.07 -26.64
CA LEU A 190 -7.66 21.84 -27.73
C LEU A 190 -8.23 23.17 -27.24
N ASN A 191 -8.68 23.25 -25.98
CA ASN A 191 -9.39 24.39 -25.43
C ASN A 191 -8.75 24.91 -24.13
N ASP A 192 -7.40 24.82 -24.00
CA ASP A 192 -6.71 25.27 -22.80
C ASP A 192 -6.59 26.80 -22.73
N GLU A 193 -7.10 27.37 -21.66
CA GLU A 193 -6.92 28.78 -21.29
C GLU A 193 -5.89 28.89 -20.16
N PRO A 194 -4.67 29.38 -20.43
CA PRO A 194 -3.60 29.39 -19.40
C PRO A 194 -3.92 30.20 -18.15
N SER A 195 -4.82 31.19 -18.26
CA SER A 195 -5.28 32.01 -17.11
C SER A 195 -6.12 31.22 -16.12
N GLN A 196 -6.72 30.10 -16.54
CA GLN A 196 -7.54 29.26 -15.68
C GLN A 196 -6.75 28.11 -15.08
N PRO A 197 -6.99 27.79 -13.81
CA PRO A 197 -6.45 26.57 -13.21
C PRO A 197 -7.09 25.34 -13.85
N VAL A 198 -6.30 24.30 -14.12
CA VAL A 198 -6.78 23.02 -14.64
C VAL A 198 -6.29 21.88 -13.77
N MET A 199 -7.04 20.81 -13.75
CA MET A 199 -6.65 19.61 -13.02
C MET A 199 -6.23 18.51 -13.99
N LEU A 200 -5.06 17.94 -13.71
CA LEU A 200 -4.55 16.73 -14.34
C LEU A 200 -4.89 15.54 -13.44
N HIS A 201 -5.38 14.45 -14.02
CA HIS A 201 -5.71 13.22 -13.30
C HIS A 201 -5.01 12.02 -13.92
N TYR A 202 -4.27 11.30 -13.09
CA TYR A 202 -3.60 10.06 -13.44
C TYR A 202 -4.07 8.94 -12.54
N SER A 203 -4.25 7.76 -13.10
CA SER A 203 -4.80 6.63 -12.36
C SER A 203 -4.13 5.32 -12.74
N ILE A 204 -4.00 4.42 -11.76
CA ILE A 204 -3.50 3.06 -11.94
C ILE A 204 -4.58 2.04 -11.56
N ASN A 205 -4.40 0.79 -11.99
CA ASN A 205 -5.34 -0.31 -11.70
C ASN A 205 -6.78 0.03 -12.06
N ARG A 206 -6.98 0.84 -13.07
CA ARG A 206 -8.29 1.29 -13.51
C ARG A 206 -8.90 0.26 -14.48
N PRO A 207 -10.05 -0.35 -14.13
CA PRO A 207 -10.80 -1.16 -15.09
C PRO A 207 -11.25 -0.33 -16.29
N VAL A 208 -11.35 -0.94 -17.46
CA VAL A 208 -11.87 -0.27 -18.67
C VAL A 208 -13.30 0.22 -18.40
N GLY A 209 -13.56 1.49 -18.71
CA GLY A 209 -14.84 2.13 -18.44
C GLY A 209 -15.01 2.70 -17.03
N ALA A 210 -14.06 2.50 -16.12
CA ALA A 210 -14.05 3.19 -14.84
C ALA A 210 -13.36 4.55 -14.95
N GLN A 211 -13.80 5.52 -14.14
CA GLN A 211 -13.17 6.84 -14.04
C GLN A 211 -12.05 6.87 -12.99
N TRP A 212 -12.13 6.00 -11.99
CA TRP A 212 -11.22 5.96 -10.85
C TRP A 212 -10.28 4.77 -10.92
N GLY A 213 -9.05 5.01 -10.53
CA GLY A 213 -8.09 3.95 -10.27
C GLY A 213 -8.27 3.36 -8.86
N GLU A 214 -7.64 2.21 -8.64
CA GLU A 214 -7.69 1.49 -7.38
C GLU A 214 -6.31 1.42 -6.73
N SER A 215 -6.29 1.49 -5.40
CA SER A 215 -5.07 1.34 -4.60
C SER A 215 -4.41 -0.03 -4.82
N ASP A 216 -3.09 -0.07 -4.88
CA ASP A 216 -2.34 -1.34 -4.83
C ASP A 216 -2.57 -2.08 -3.50
N LEU A 217 -3.00 -1.38 -2.45
CA LEU A 217 -3.34 -1.97 -1.16
C LEU A 217 -4.75 -2.55 -1.11
N ALA A 218 -5.67 -2.15 -2.01
CA ALA A 218 -7.06 -2.57 -1.96
C ALA A 218 -7.25 -4.10 -1.86
N PRO A 219 -6.64 -4.94 -2.71
CA PRO A 219 -6.77 -6.39 -2.62
C PRO A 219 -6.07 -6.99 -1.39
N LEU A 220 -5.21 -6.22 -0.73
CA LEU A 220 -4.39 -6.67 0.39
C LEU A 220 -5.00 -6.36 1.75
N LEU A 221 -5.92 -5.40 1.84
CA LEU A 221 -6.44 -4.86 3.11
C LEU A 221 -6.92 -5.96 4.05
N ARG A 222 -7.67 -6.90 3.53
CA ARG A 222 -8.20 -8.02 4.30
C ARG A 222 -7.09 -8.96 4.80
N TRP A 223 -6.11 -9.27 3.96
CA TRP A 223 -4.99 -10.12 4.32
C TRP A 223 -4.07 -9.46 5.34
N LEU A 224 -3.84 -8.15 5.20
CA LEU A 224 -3.10 -7.35 6.17
C LEU A 224 -3.79 -7.34 7.54
N SER A 225 -5.12 -7.18 7.57
CA SER A 225 -5.90 -7.24 8.79
C SER A 225 -5.87 -8.63 9.43
N ARG A 226 -6.08 -9.70 8.64
CA ARG A 226 -6.00 -11.09 9.13
C ARG A 226 -4.63 -11.40 9.72
N TYR A 227 -3.56 -10.97 9.07
CA TYR A 227 -2.21 -11.18 9.58
C TYR A 227 -1.95 -10.40 10.87
N ALA A 228 -2.42 -9.16 10.96
CA ALA A 228 -2.29 -8.36 12.18
C ALA A 228 -3.05 -9.00 13.36
N ASN A 229 -4.29 -9.44 13.13
CA ASN A 229 -5.10 -10.14 14.13
C ASN A 229 -4.43 -11.45 14.57
N TRP A 230 -3.90 -12.22 13.62
CA TRP A 230 -3.17 -13.45 13.92
C TRP A 230 -1.95 -13.19 14.83
N LEU A 231 -1.17 -12.12 14.56
CA LEU A 231 -0.04 -11.73 15.42
C LEU A 231 -0.49 -11.35 16.82
N GLU A 232 -1.59 -10.62 16.95
CA GLU A 232 -2.14 -10.22 18.24
C GLU A 232 -2.63 -11.43 19.04
N ASP A 233 -3.35 -12.35 18.42
CA ASP A 233 -3.81 -13.58 19.04
C ASP A 233 -2.64 -14.45 19.48
N ARG A 234 -1.57 -14.54 18.70
CA ARG A 234 -0.33 -15.22 19.08
C ARG A 234 0.34 -14.56 20.29
N ALA A 235 0.38 -13.24 20.32
CA ALA A 235 0.92 -12.52 21.46
C ALA A 235 0.07 -12.74 22.73
N ARG A 236 -1.26 -12.73 22.60
CA ARG A 236 -2.19 -13.07 23.70
C ARG A 236 -1.98 -14.50 24.19
N LEU A 237 -1.94 -15.46 23.26
CA LEU A 237 -1.70 -16.87 23.58
C LEU A 237 -0.39 -17.07 24.32
N ASN A 238 0.70 -16.43 23.87
CA ASN A 238 1.99 -16.51 24.54
C ASN A 238 1.95 -15.90 25.96
N ARG A 239 1.18 -14.84 26.17
CA ARG A 239 0.96 -14.29 27.52
C ARG A 239 0.24 -15.29 28.41
N PHE A 240 -0.82 -15.97 27.92
CA PHE A 240 -1.53 -17.01 28.67
C PHE A 240 -0.64 -18.22 28.95
N ARG A 241 0.20 -18.65 27.99
CA ARG A 241 1.16 -19.75 28.20
C ARG A 241 2.20 -19.43 29.27
N ASN A 242 2.63 -18.18 29.36
CA ASN A 242 3.61 -17.74 30.35
C ASN A 242 2.96 -17.34 31.67
N ALA A 243 1.63 -17.27 31.75
CA ALA A 243 0.91 -17.08 32.99
C ALA A 243 0.81 -18.41 33.72
N PHE A 244 1.53 -18.54 34.83
CA PHE A 244 1.35 -19.71 35.72
C PHE A 244 -0.01 -19.61 36.38
N LEU A 245 -0.93 -20.50 35.98
CA LEU A 245 -2.19 -20.68 36.66
C LEU A 245 -1.99 -21.71 37.75
N TYR A 246 -1.99 -21.26 39.00
CA TYR A 246 -1.96 -22.15 40.15
C TYR A 246 -3.37 -22.68 40.42
N VAL A 247 -3.53 -23.98 40.45
CA VAL A 247 -4.74 -24.62 40.90
C VAL A 247 -4.47 -25.20 42.28
N ILE A 248 -5.22 -24.72 43.25
CA ILE A 248 -5.13 -25.17 44.64
C ILE A 248 -6.38 -25.97 44.92
N LYS A 249 -6.21 -27.25 45.20
CA LYS A 249 -7.27 -28.11 45.67
C LYS A 249 -7.16 -28.20 47.16
N SER A 250 -8.21 -27.82 47.88
CA SER A 250 -8.30 -27.91 49.32
C SER A 250 -9.73 -28.25 49.74
N ARG A 251 -9.89 -28.78 50.93
CA ARG A 251 -11.21 -29.00 51.51
C ARG A 251 -11.67 -27.74 52.25
N PHE A 252 -12.57 -27.01 51.61
CA PHE A 252 -13.19 -25.83 52.24
C PHE A 252 -14.42 -26.18 53.00
N ALA A 253 -14.62 -25.61 54.21
CA ALA A 253 -15.81 -25.81 55.01
C ALA A 253 -17.05 -25.11 54.44
N SER A 254 -16.82 -23.98 53.70
CA SER A 254 -17.88 -23.21 53.06
C SER A 254 -17.40 -22.58 51.76
N GLU A 255 -18.32 -22.13 50.91
CA GLU A 255 -18.05 -21.33 49.75
C GLU A 255 -17.39 -19.96 50.08
N ALA A 256 -17.77 -19.43 51.25
CA ALA A 256 -17.20 -18.18 51.74
C ALA A 256 -15.71 -18.33 52.04
N ASP A 257 -15.29 -19.43 52.64
CA ASP A 257 -13.89 -19.73 52.94
C ASP A 257 -13.07 -19.90 51.66
N ARG A 258 -13.65 -20.59 50.67
CA ARG A 258 -13.03 -20.73 49.35
C ARG A 258 -12.78 -19.37 48.70
N TYR A 259 -13.79 -18.49 48.73
CA TYR A 259 -13.70 -17.15 48.16
C TYR A 259 -12.69 -16.27 48.91
N ALA A 260 -12.70 -16.33 50.24
CA ALA A 260 -11.72 -15.59 51.05
C ALA A 260 -10.27 -16.04 50.75
N ARG A 261 -10.06 -17.38 50.64
CA ARG A 261 -8.74 -17.92 50.28
C ARG A 261 -8.31 -17.47 48.88
N GLN A 262 -9.21 -17.49 47.90
CA GLN A 262 -8.95 -17.00 46.55
C GLN A 262 -8.59 -15.51 46.53
N GLN A 263 -9.31 -14.67 47.28
CA GLN A 263 -9.03 -13.25 47.42
C GLN A 263 -7.66 -12.99 48.05
N HIS A 264 -7.35 -13.74 49.13
CA HIS A 264 -6.05 -13.61 49.79
C HIS A 264 -4.89 -13.94 48.86
N LEU A 265 -4.98 -15.00 48.06
CA LEU A 265 -3.94 -15.42 47.14
C LEU A 265 -3.82 -14.49 45.90
N ASN A 266 -4.93 -13.92 45.46
CA ASN A 266 -4.92 -12.90 44.40
C ASN A 266 -4.26 -11.61 44.84
N THR A 267 -4.39 -11.24 46.13
CA THR A 267 -3.79 -10.05 46.69
C THR A 267 -2.30 -10.26 47.01
N ASN A 268 -1.96 -11.48 47.46
CA ASN A 268 -0.60 -11.85 47.85
C ASN A 268 -0.18 -13.14 47.13
N PRO A 269 0.11 -13.06 45.84
CA PRO A 269 0.60 -14.21 45.09
C PRO A 269 2.00 -14.61 45.57
N PRO A 270 2.33 -15.91 45.55
CA PRO A 270 3.67 -16.36 45.90
C PRO A 270 4.72 -15.72 45.00
N SER A 271 5.80 -15.21 45.62
CA SER A 271 6.90 -14.62 44.89
C SER A 271 7.62 -15.66 44.04
N PRO A 272 8.19 -15.28 42.89
CA PRO A 272 9.02 -16.18 42.09
C PRO A 272 10.17 -16.75 42.93
N GLY A 273 10.27 -18.08 42.97
CA GLY A 273 11.28 -18.77 43.79
C GLY A 273 10.93 -18.96 45.28
N ALA A 274 9.71 -18.61 45.70
CA ALA A 274 9.26 -18.87 47.06
C ALA A 274 9.10 -20.39 47.30
N ILE A 275 9.56 -20.83 48.46
CA ILE A 275 9.35 -22.20 48.93
C ILE A 275 7.97 -22.25 49.59
N LEU A 276 7.05 -22.98 49.00
CA LEU A 276 5.71 -23.21 49.53
C LEU A 276 5.76 -24.46 50.42
N VAL A 277 5.41 -24.28 51.69
CA VAL A 277 5.22 -25.39 52.62
C VAL A 277 3.72 -25.55 52.82
N THR A 278 3.19 -26.68 52.40
CA THR A 278 1.77 -27.02 52.50
C THR A 278 1.58 -28.26 53.38
N ASP A 279 0.40 -28.42 53.96
CA ASP A 279 0.00 -29.63 54.65
C ASP A 279 -0.74 -30.59 53.69
N GLN A 280 -1.17 -31.73 54.22
CA GLN A 280 -1.91 -32.74 53.43
C GLN A 280 -3.30 -32.25 52.95
N SER A 281 -3.77 -31.12 53.42
CA SER A 281 -5.08 -30.56 53.04
C SER A 281 -5.05 -29.73 51.77
N GLU A 282 -3.88 -29.29 51.35
CA GLU A 282 -3.73 -28.46 50.14
C GLU A 282 -2.83 -29.14 49.08
N GLU A 283 -3.36 -29.36 47.90
CA GLU A 283 -2.60 -29.82 46.72
C GLU A 283 -2.42 -28.65 45.74
N TRP A 284 -1.18 -28.28 45.52
CA TRP A 284 -0.83 -27.24 44.55
C TRP A 284 -0.42 -27.87 43.23
N SER A 285 -1.07 -27.50 42.16
CA SER A 285 -0.69 -27.89 40.81
C SER A 285 -0.59 -26.64 39.89
N VAL A 286 0.35 -26.70 39.01
CA VAL A 286 0.48 -25.66 37.97
C VAL A 286 -0.23 -26.14 36.73
N LEU A 287 -1.28 -25.45 36.33
CA LEU A 287 -1.93 -25.67 35.07
C LEU A 287 -1.10 -24.95 33.99
N ASN A 288 -0.30 -25.72 33.30
CA ASN A 288 0.40 -25.22 32.11
C ASN A 288 -0.46 -25.58 30.89
N PRO A 289 -1.17 -24.62 30.27
CA PRO A 289 -1.97 -24.93 29.10
C PRO A 289 -1.01 -25.32 27.96
N GLN A 290 -0.95 -26.64 27.70
CA GLN A 290 -0.25 -27.15 26.51
C GLN A 290 -1.13 -26.87 25.31
N LEU A 291 -1.05 -25.62 24.82
CA LEU A 291 -1.65 -25.24 23.56
C LEU A 291 -0.65 -25.64 22.47
N GLU A 292 -1.00 -26.67 21.71
CA GLU A 292 -0.22 -27.11 20.57
C GLU A 292 -0.06 -25.94 19.60
N SER A 293 1.17 -25.48 19.43
CA SER A 293 1.48 -24.27 18.63
C SER A 293 2.46 -24.57 17.51
N GLN A 294 2.69 -25.85 17.18
CA GLN A 294 3.70 -26.22 16.19
C GLN A 294 3.33 -25.74 14.78
N ASP A 295 2.05 -25.77 14.41
CA ASP A 295 1.60 -25.39 13.04
C ASP A 295 1.39 -23.89 12.87
N ALA A 296 1.40 -23.12 13.96
CA ALA A 296 1.08 -21.71 13.90
C ALA A 296 2.12 -20.86 13.13
N GLY A 297 3.35 -21.33 12.98
CA GLY A 297 4.35 -20.68 12.14
C GLY A 297 4.00 -20.78 10.66
N GLU A 298 3.48 -21.93 10.23
CA GLU A 298 3.07 -22.20 8.85
C GLU A 298 1.86 -21.36 8.44
N ASP A 299 0.87 -21.22 9.34
CA ASP A 299 -0.31 -20.37 9.12
C ASP A 299 0.07 -18.89 8.92
N GLY A 300 0.93 -18.36 9.80
CA GLY A 300 1.43 -17.00 9.65
C GLY A 300 2.22 -16.80 8.37
N LEU A 301 3.01 -17.80 7.96
CA LEU A 301 3.75 -17.78 6.71
C LEU A 301 2.81 -17.85 5.50
N ALA A 302 1.72 -18.61 5.55
CA ALA A 302 0.71 -18.68 4.51
C ALA A 302 0.04 -17.30 4.29
N LEU A 303 -0.34 -16.61 5.38
CA LEU A 303 -0.88 -15.25 5.29
C LEU A 303 0.12 -14.27 4.68
N LYS A 304 1.40 -14.31 5.07
CA LYS A 304 2.45 -13.48 4.47
C LYS A 304 2.65 -13.79 2.97
N LYS A 305 2.62 -15.06 2.57
CA LYS A 305 2.71 -15.46 1.16
C LYS A 305 1.57 -14.89 0.34
N MET A 306 0.34 -14.86 0.87
CA MET A 306 -0.80 -14.23 0.19
C MET A 306 -0.61 -12.72 0.04
N ILE A 307 -0.12 -12.03 1.08
CA ILE A 307 0.20 -10.60 1.02
C ILE A 307 1.30 -10.35 -0.03
N ALA A 308 2.37 -11.12 -0.01
CA ALA A 308 3.49 -11.00 -0.95
C ALA A 308 3.05 -11.23 -2.40
N SER A 309 2.24 -12.27 -2.63
CA SER A 309 1.68 -12.59 -3.95
C SER A 309 0.79 -11.46 -4.47
N GLY A 310 -0.13 -10.94 -3.64
CA GLY A 310 -1.01 -9.85 -4.02
C GLY A 310 -0.28 -8.52 -4.24
N ALA A 311 0.85 -8.31 -3.55
CA ALA A 311 1.72 -7.15 -3.76
C ALA A 311 2.67 -7.31 -4.96
N GLY A 312 2.72 -8.49 -5.59
CA GLY A 312 3.63 -8.78 -6.70
C GLY A 312 5.11 -8.78 -6.32
N VAL A 313 5.43 -9.02 -5.04
CA VAL A 313 6.80 -9.00 -4.51
C VAL A 313 7.18 -10.35 -3.88
N PRO A 314 8.45 -10.76 -3.97
CA PRO A 314 8.94 -11.94 -3.25
C PRO A 314 8.85 -11.73 -1.73
N LEU A 315 8.63 -12.82 -1.00
CA LEU A 315 8.49 -12.77 0.45
C LEU A 315 9.68 -12.14 1.17
N HIS A 316 10.89 -12.37 0.70
CA HIS A 316 12.11 -11.80 1.28
C HIS A 316 12.21 -10.27 1.16
N PHE A 317 11.43 -9.62 0.29
CA PHE A 317 11.33 -8.15 0.23
C PHE A 317 10.47 -7.58 1.36
N LEU A 318 9.58 -8.41 1.93
CA LEU A 318 8.66 -7.98 2.98
C LEU A 318 9.18 -8.19 4.40
N ALA A 319 10.07 -9.11 4.67
CA ALA A 319 10.74 -9.30 5.97
C ALA A 319 11.23 -10.75 6.24
N GLU A 320 11.47 -11.55 5.22
CA GLU A 320 11.91 -12.95 5.40
C GLU A 320 13.19 -13.24 4.60
N PRO A 321 14.32 -12.58 4.91
CA PRO A 321 15.56 -12.77 4.15
C PRO A 321 16.05 -14.22 4.20
N GLU A 322 15.70 -14.97 5.26
CA GLU A 322 16.12 -16.36 5.48
C GLU A 322 15.41 -17.35 4.55
N SER A 323 14.30 -16.94 3.93
CA SER A 323 13.50 -17.83 3.05
C SER A 323 14.09 -18.01 1.65
N ALA A 324 15.13 -17.28 1.29
CA ALA A 324 15.69 -17.29 -0.05
C ALA A 324 17.20 -17.48 -0.05
N THR A 325 17.70 -18.48 -0.79
CA THR A 325 19.10 -18.52 -1.19
C THR A 325 19.35 -17.46 -2.27
N ARG A 326 20.62 -17.05 -2.48
CA ARG A 326 20.96 -16.06 -3.52
C ARG A 326 20.37 -16.44 -4.87
N THR A 327 20.47 -17.68 -5.28
CA THR A 327 19.99 -18.19 -6.57
C THR A 327 18.46 -18.11 -6.67
N THR A 328 17.74 -18.46 -5.60
CA THR A 328 16.27 -18.36 -5.56
C THR A 328 15.80 -16.91 -5.52
N ALA A 329 16.53 -16.02 -4.83
CA ALA A 329 16.22 -14.59 -4.79
C ALA A 329 16.39 -13.94 -6.17
N GLU A 330 17.47 -14.27 -6.90
CA GLU A 330 17.72 -13.80 -8.25
C GLU A 330 16.66 -14.33 -9.24
N ALA A 331 16.30 -15.61 -9.16
CA ALA A 331 15.26 -16.20 -10.02
C ALA A 331 13.86 -15.63 -9.73
N ALA A 332 13.51 -15.41 -8.47
CA ALA A 332 12.21 -14.85 -8.07
C ALA A 332 12.09 -13.34 -8.36
N GLY A 333 13.20 -12.64 -8.52
CA GLY A 333 13.22 -11.20 -8.79
C GLY A 333 12.71 -10.82 -10.19
N GLY A 334 12.86 -11.71 -11.19
CA GLY A 334 12.54 -11.40 -12.58
C GLY A 334 11.12 -10.87 -12.83
N PRO A 335 10.05 -11.52 -12.39
CA PRO A 335 8.67 -11.01 -12.53
C PRO A 335 8.44 -9.69 -11.79
N THR A 336 9.02 -9.54 -10.60
CA THR A 336 8.92 -8.33 -9.79
C THR A 336 9.59 -7.14 -10.45
N TYR A 337 10.78 -7.32 -11.02
CA TYR A 337 11.46 -6.24 -11.76
C TYR A 337 10.65 -5.80 -12.98
N ARG A 338 10.04 -6.74 -13.72
CA ARG A 338 9.15 -6.39 -14.84
C ARG A 338 7.90 -5.62 -14.39
N PHE A 339 7.34 -5.96 -13.25
CA PHE A 339 6.22 -5.22 -12.66
C PHE A 339 6.64 -3.78 -12.36
N TYR A 340 7.79 -3.57 -11.71
CA TYR A 340 8.27 -2.23 -11.41
C TYR A 340 8.73 -1.46 -12.66
N GLU A 341 9.32 -2.12 -13.67
CA GLU A 341 9.64 -1.50 -14.97
C GLU A 341 8.39 -0.99 -15.67
N GLN A 342 7.31 -1.76 -15.66
CA GLN A 342 6.03 -1.33 -16.21
C GLN A 342 5.46 -0.13 -15.44
N ARG A 343 5.53 -0.17 -14.11
CA ARG A 343 5.08 0.93 -13.25
C ARG A 343 5.94 2.19 -13.45
N GLN A 344 7.25 2.05 -13.57
CA GLN A 344 8.17 3.15 -13.86
C GLN A 344 7.87 3.78 -15.22
N ARG A 345 7.65 2.96 -16.25
CA ARG A 345 7.31 3.47 -17.60
C ARG A 345 6.03 4.32 -17.55
N TYR A 346 5.01 3.88 -16.83
CA TYR A 346 3.79 4.66 -16.64
C TYR A 346 4.07 5.98 -15.89
N PHE A 347 4.87 5.91 -14.83
CA PHE A 347 5.22 7.09 -14.03
C PHE A 347 6.05 8.11 -14.81
N LEU A 348 7.00 7.66 -15.62
CA LEU A 348 7.76 8.54 -16.52
C LEU A 348 6.85 9.19 -17.56
N TRP A 349 5.94 8.43 -18.18
CA TRP A 349 4.94 8.95 -19.10
C TRP A 349 4.08 10.04 -18.44
N LEU A 350 3.62 9.82 -17.22
CA LEU A 350 2.86 10.80 -16.44
C LEU A 350 3.63 12.11 -16.24
N LEU A 351 4.90 12.02 -15.89
CA LEU A 351 5.75 13.20 -15.71
C LEU A 351 6.08 13.90 -17.04
N GLU A 352 6.25 13.13 -18.13
CA GLU A 352 6.38 13.69 -19.47
C GLU A 352 5.12 14.45 -19.89
N ASP A 353 3.95 13.92 -19.60
CA ASP A 353 2.67 14.57 -19.88
C ASP A 353 2.54 15.90 -19.13
N ILE A 354 2.87 15.94 -17.83
CA ILE A 354 2.93 17.18 -17.06
C ILE A 354 3.87 18.21 -17.72
N LEU A 355 5.07 17.80 -18.11
CA LEU A 355 6.03 18.69 -18.75
C LEU A 355 5.56 19.17 -20.13
N ARG A 356 4.84 18.34 -20.88
CA ARG A 356 4.21 18.74 -22.16
C ARG A 356 3.17 19.83 -21.96
N VAL A 357 2.34 19.70 -20.92
CA VAL A 357 1.35 20.74 -20.57
C VAL A 357 2.04 22.04 -20.19
N VAL A 358 3.11 21.96 -19.38
CA VAL A 358 3.92 23.13 -18.99
C VAL A 358 4.53 23.82 -20.21
N LEU A 359 5.14 23.06 -21.13
CA LEU A 359 5.71 23.60 -22.37
C LEU A 359 4.67 24.27 -23.28
N ARG A 360 3.50 23.62 -23.43
CA ARG A 360 2.38 24.18 -24.21
C ARG A 360 1.93 25.53 -23.66
N ARG A 361 1.68 25.60 -22.35
CA ARG A 361 1.27 26.85 -21.70
C ARG A 361 2.33 27.92 -21.80
N LYS A 362 3.62 27.57 -21.62
CA LYS A 362 4.72 28.52 -21.76
C LYS A 362 4.86 29.04 -23.20
N ALA A 363 4.66 28.18 -24.20
CA ALA A 363 4.74 28.56 -25.61
C ALA A 363 3.68 29.60 -26.01
N LEU A 364 2.55 29.71 -25.35
CA LEU A 364 1.55 30.75 -25.58
C LEU A 364 2.07 32.17 -25.21
N PHE A 365 3.03 32.22 -24.30
CA PHE A 365 3.67 33.50 -23.87
C PHE A 365 5.04 33.71 -24.52
N THR A 366 5.62 32.69 -25.15
CA THR A 366 6.99 32.75 -25.71
C THR A 366 6.97 32.14 -27.10
N SER A 367 6.87 33.00 -28.11
CA SER A 367 6.73 32.59 -29.52
C SER A 367 7.91 31.81 -30.11
N SER A 368 9.08 31.85 -29.45
CA SER A 368 10.28 31.11 -29.87
C SER A 368 10.33 29.67 -29.36
N LEU A 369 9.45 29.30 -28.47
CA LEU A 369 9.41 27.96 -27.86
C LEU A 369 8.52 27.04 -28.69
N ASP A 370 9.07 25.90 -29.13
CA ASP A 370 8.27 24.84 -29.77
C ASP A 370 7.62 23.98 -28.72
N PRO A 371 6.26 23.96 -28.60
CA PRO A 371 5.56 23.12 -27.65
C PRO A 371 5.61 21.63 -27.99
N GLN A 372 6.01 21.27 -29.21
CA GLN A 372 6.07 19.88 -29.68
C GLN A 372 7.48 19.30 -29.67
N VAL A 373 8.42 19.98 -29.02
CA VAL A 373 9.79 19.49 -28.89
C VAL A 373 9.85 18.07 -28.32
N SER A 374 10.70 17.26 -28.93
CA SER A 374 10.92 15.88 -28.46
C SER A 374 11.87 15.87 -27.26
N PHE A 375 11.42 15.29 -26.17
CA PHE A 375 12.21 15.01 -24.97
C PHE A 375 11.79 13.68 -24.38
N HIS A 376 12.62 13.12 -23.52
CA HIS A 376 12.30 11.91 -22.77
C HIS A 376 12.83 12.01 -21.35
N LEU A 377 12.16 11.30 -20.45
CA LEU A 377 12.60 11.15 -19.09
C LEU A 377 13.26 9.78 -18.88
N GLN A 378 14.32 9.79 -18.11
CA GLN A 378 15.05 8.57 -17.75
C GLN A 378 15.00 8.38 -16.24
N GLY A 379 14.47 7.24 -15.80
CA GLY A 379 14.49 6.78 -14.41
C GLY A 379 15.73 5.95 -14.09
N ALA A 380 15.87 5.59 -12.83
CA ALA A 380 16.89 4.66 -12.38
C ALA A 380 16.71 3.28 -13.02
N ASP A 381 17.80 2.57 -13.27
CA ASP A 381 17.73 1.17 -13.72
C ASP A 381 17.18 0.29 -12.59
N ILE A 382 16.07 -0.37 -12.87
CA ILE A 382 15.37 -1.25 -11.91
C ILE A 382 16.01 -2.64 -11.89
N SER A 383 16.50 -3.09 -13.03
CA SER A 383 17.15 -4.39 -13.12
C SER A 383 18.47 -4.33 -12.37
N VAL A 384 18.60 -5.12 -11.29
CA VAL A 384 19.92 -5.46 -10.75
C VAL A 384 20.59 -6.36 -11.79
N ARG A 385 21.01 -5.73 -12.90
CA ARG A 385 21.83 -6.41 -13.87
C ARG A 385 23.15 -6.67 -13.18
N ASP A 386 23.41 -7.93 -12.94
CA ASP A 386 24.73 -8.33 -12.46
C ASP A 386 25.77 -7.86 -13.49
N ASN A 387 26.43 -6.75 -13.20
CA ASN A 387 27.44 -6.17 -14.09
C ASN A 387 28.51 -7.22 -14.46
N ILE A 388 28.69 -8.24 -13.62
CA ILE A 388 29.57 -9.36 -13.87
C ILE A 388 28.98 -10.26 -14.97
N SER A 389 27.70 -10.57 -14.92
CA SER A 389 27.01 -11.38 -15.94
C SER A 389 26.94 -10.61 -17.28
N LEU A 390 26.66 -9.30 -17.24
CA LEU A 390 26.64 -8.45 -18.42
C LEU A 390 28.03 -8.31 -19.03
N SER A 391 29.07 -8.07 -18.24
CA SER A 391 30.44 -7.98 -18.73
C SER A 391 30.91 -9.30 -19.34
N ARG A 392 30.52 -10.44 -18.74
CA ARG A 392 30.79 -11.77 -19.31
C ARG A 392 30.02 -12.01 -20.62
N ALA A 393 28.74 -11.63 -20.68
CA ALA A 393 27.95 -11.73 -21.89
C ALA A 393 28.54 -10.85 -23.00
N ALA A 394 28.89 -9.61 -22.69
CA ALA A 394 29.55 -8.71 -23.63
C ALA A 394 30.91 -9.29 -24.09
N ALA A 395 31.75 -9.76 -23.17
CA ALA A 395 33.04 -10.36 -23.50
C ALA A 395 32.91 -11.60 -24.42
N ASN A 396 31.86 -12.40 -24.27
CA ASN A 396 31.60 -13.55 -25.11
C ASN A 396 31.06 -13.20 -26.50
N VAL A 397 30.25 -12.13 -26.59
CA VAL A 397 29.56 -11.74 -27.84
C VAL A 397 30.40 -10.78 -28.68
N LEU A 398 31.19 -9.90 -28.08
CA LEU A 398 32.02 -8.92 -28.77
C LEU A 398 32.92 -9.52 -29.85
N PRO A 399 33.66 -10.64 -29.62
CA PRO A 399 34.47 -11.25 -30.66
C PRO A 399 33.66 -11.70 -31.88
N LEU A 400 32.46 -12.27 -31.63
CA LEU A 400 31.53 -12.67 -32.67
C LEU A 400 31.01 -11.48 -33.50
N LEU A 401 30.68 -10.37 -32.84
CA LEU A 401 30.25 -9.14 -33.51
C LEU A 401 31.37 -8.55 -34.39
N VAL A 402 32.61 -8.56 -33.92
CA VAL A 402 33.79 -8.15 -34.68
C VAL A 402 33.98 -9.02 -35.93
N GLU A 403 33.79 -10.34 -35.79
CA GLU A 403 33.87 -11.24 -36.94
C GLU A 403 32.76 -11.01 -37.95
N LEU A 404 31.49 -10.81 -37.50
CA LEU A 404 30.38 -10.46 -38.41
C LEU A 404 30.61 -9.16 -39.12
N ARG A 405 31.18 -8.14 -38.46
CA ARG A 405 31.57 -6.88 -39.06
C ARG A 405 32.67 -7.06 -40.13
N ASN A 406 33.70 -7.84 -39.81
CA ASN A 406 34.80 -8.12 -40.73
C ASN A 406 34.33 -8.87 -41.99
N ARG A 407 33.26 -9.68 -41.88
CA ARG A 407 32.59 -10.34 -42.98
C ARG A 407 31.57 -9.45 -43.73
N GLN A 408 31.46 -8.16 -43.33
CA GLN A 408 30.49 -7.19 -43.89
C GLN A 408 29.01 -7.63 -43.76
N LEU A 409 28.69 -8.46 -42.79
CA LEU A 409 27.31 -8.88 -42.49
C LEU A 409 26.56 -7.91 -41.60
N ILE A 410 27.27 -7.08 -40.85
CA ILE A 410 26.74 -5.98 -40.03
C ILE A 410 27.63 -4.75 -40.23
N ASP A 411 27.04 -3.56 -40.08
CA ASP A 411 27.77 -2.29 -40.14
C ASP A 411 28.27 -1.86 -38.76
N ASP A 412 29.06 -0.77 -38.68
CA ASP A 412 29.61 -0.26 -37.44
C ASP A 412 28.53 0.22 -36.48
N ALA A 413 27.44 0.80 -36.99
CA ALA A 413 26.33 1.29 -36.18
C ALA A 413 25.58 0.15 -35.55
N GLU A 414 25.30 -0.89 -36.30
CA GLU A 414 24.61 -2.09 -35.79
C GLU A 414 25.50 -2.88 -34.81
N MET A 415 26.81 -2.99 -35.11
CA MET A 415 27.77 -3.59 -34.18
C MET A 415 27.80 -2.84 -32.84
N LEU A 416 27.85 -1.52 -32.87
CA LEU A 416 27.85 -0.68 -31.69
C LEU A 416 26.53 -0.84 -30.91
N ARG A 417 25.40 -0.83 -31.59
CA ARG A 417 24.06 -1.02 -31.02
C ARG A 417 23.96 -2.37 -30.28
N LEU A 418 24.45 -3.43 -30.91
CA LEU A 418 24.45 -4.75 -30.31
C LEU A 418 25.42 -4.85 -29.11
N ALA A 419 26.62 -4.26 -29.24
CA ALA A 419 27.60 -4.23 -28.16
C ALA A 419 27.02 -3.52 -26.90
N TYR A 420 26.41 -2.36 -27.06
CA TYR A 420 25.74 -1.65 -25.94
C TYR A 420 24.61 -2.46 -25.36
N ARG A 421 23.78 -3.10 -26.21
CA ARG A 421 22.69 -3.97 -25.75
C ARG A 421 23.20 -5.10 -24.84
N PHE A 422 24.31 -5.76 -25.20
CA PHE A 422 24.91 -6.82 -24.38
C PHE A 422 25.70 -6.28 -23.18
N ALA A 423 26.20 -5.05 -23.25
CA ALA A 423 26.77 -4.34 -22.10
C ALA A 423 25.68 -3.83 -21.12
N GLY A 424 24.42 -3.92 -21.50
CA GLY A 424 23.30 -3.47 -20.68
C GLY A 424 22.99 -1.99 -20.77
N GLU A 425 23.61 -1.28 -21.68
CA GLU A 425 23.32 0.13 -21.94
C GLU A 425 22.30 0.28 -23.08
N GLN A 426 21.40 1.24 -22.95
CA GLN A 426 20.50 1.62 -24.04
C GLN A 426 21.17 2.75 -24.85
N VAL A 427 21.39 2.50 -26.13
CA VAL A 427 21.79 3.57 -27.03
C VAL A 427 20.59 4.48 -27.23
N THR A 428 20.59 5.64 -26.60
CA THR A 428 19.69 6.74 -26.96
C THR A 428 20.15 7.26 -28.36
N GLN A 429 19.34 7.00 -29.38
CA GLN A 429 19.51 7.57 -30.72
C GLN A 429 19.30 9.06 -30.72
#